data_1620ba6e0a546ba02007dc6d6aebdcef
#
_entry.id   1620ba6e0a546ba02007dc6d6aebdcef
#
_cell.length_a   1.000
_cell.length_b   1.000
_cell.length_c   1.000
_cell.angle_alpha   90.00
_cell.angle_beta   90.00
_cell.angle_gamma   90.00
#
_symmetry.space_group_name_H-M   'P 1'
#
loop_
_entity.id
_entity.type
_entity.pdbx_description
1 polymer ?
#
loop_
_entity_poly.entity_id
_entity_poly.type
_entity_poly.pdbx_seq_one_letter_code
_entity_poly.pdbx_strand_id
1 'polypeptide(L)'
;MKTEILLFFPITFLICRTAFADDGLSAGLAGLFRVDSSVESRSISPENFSGGKGQGGMATDGTGKHAATELGRGWKVSPSVRIKAGETFTLGEIKGPGCIHQIWMTPTGNWRHEILCFHWDGETNASVECPVGDFFACGLGKYAQINSLAVCVNPGSAFNCYWPMPFHKRARITLENLDDKDMV
;
A
#
# COMPACT_ATOMS: atom_id res chain seq x y z
N MET A 1 36.90 -42.39 -53.57
CA MET A 1 36.90 -42.19 -52.13
C MET A 1 36.38 -40.81 -51.94
N LYS A 2 35.09 -40.68 -51.46
CA LYS A 2 34.50 -39.42 -51.09
C LYS A 2 34.56 -39.35 -49.59
N THR A 3 35.29 -38.36 -49.07
CA THR A 3 35.44 -38.11 -47.64
C THR A 3 34.29 -37.22 -47.23
N GLU A 4 33.34 -37.73 -46.44
CA GLU A 4 32.28 -36.96 -45.82
C GLU A 4 32.82 -36.34 -44.53
N ILE A 5 32.84 -34.99 -44.51
CA ILE A 5 33.17 -34.22 -43.31
C ILE A 5 31.89 -34.01 -42.50
N LEU A 6 31.78 -34.74 -41.38
CA LEU A 6 30.69 -34.56 -40.44
C LEU A 6 30.98 -33.34 -39.56
N LEU A 7 30.31 -32.22 -39.82
CA LEU A 7 30.35 -31.01 -38.97
C LEU A 7 29.47 -31.24 -37.75
N PHE A 8 30.10 -31.50 -36.59
CA PHE A 8 29.44 -31.45 -35.30
C PHE A 8 29.27 -29.98 -34.89
N PHE A 9 28.05 -29.47 -34.92
CA PHE A 9 27.71 -28.24 -34.24
C PHE A 9 27.41 -28.54 -32.76
N PRO A 10 28.16 -27.97 -31.80
CA PRO A 10 27.79 -28.09 -30.42
C PRO A 10 26.55 -27.23 -30.19
N ILE A 11 25.41 -27.84 -29.91
CA ILE A 11 24.23 -27.17 -29.40
C ILE A 11 24.56 -26.70 -27.97
N THR A 12 25.02 -25.48 -27.86
CA THR A 12 25.16 -24.81 -26.56
C THR A 12 23.76 -24.52 -26.06
N PHE A 13 23.23 -25.36 -25.18
CA PHE A 13 22.07 -25.04 -24.40
C PHE A 13 22.40 -23.83 -23.52
N LEU A 14 22.02 -22.66 -23.99
CA LEU A 14 21.98 -21.48 -23.14
C LEU A 14 20.87 -21.69 -22.09
N ILE A 15 21.25 -22.29 -20.95
CA ILE A 15 20.37 -22.30 -19.77
C ILE A 15 20.27 -20.86 -19.32
N CYS A 16 19.27 -20.17 -19.82
CA CYS A 16 18.83 -18.92 -19.25
C CYS A 16 18.35 -19.27 -17.83
N ARG A 17 19.25 -19.22 -16.86
CA ARG A 17 18.87 -19.11 -15.45
C ARG A 17 18.21 -17.75 -15.32
N THR A 18 16.89 -17.72 -15.52
CA THR A 18 16.08 -16.69 -14.91
C THR A 18 16.27 -16.89 -13.41
N ALA A 19 17.22 -16.17 -12.84
CA ALA A 19 17.18 -15.90 -11.43
C ALA A 19 15.87 -15.12 -11.24
N PHE A 20 14.79 -15.85 -10.99
CA PHE A 20 13.68 -15.24 -10.27
C PHE A 20 14.31 -14.87 -8.93
N ALA A 21 14.71 -13.62 -8.78
CA ALA A 21 14.82 -13.06 -7.48
C ALA A 21 13.48 -13.38 -6.82
N ASP A 22 13.51 -14.19 -5.79
CA ASP A 22 12.34 -14.46 -4.94
C ASP A 22 12.18 -13.18 -4.11
N ASP A 23 11.70 -12.13 -4.77
CA ASP A 23 11.59 -10.76 -4.27
C ASP A 23 10.35 -10.57 -3.36
N GLY A 24 9.82 -11.66 -2.83
CA GLY A 24 8.63 -11.61 -1.97
C GLY A 24 7.34 -11.23 -2.71
N LEU A 25 7.45 -10.86 -4.00
CA LEU A 25 6.34 -10.48 -4.87
C LEU A 25 5.56 -11.68 -5.40
N SER A 26 6.16 -12.87 -5.37
CA SER A 26 5.48 -14.12 -5.72
C SER A 26 4.44 -14.56 -4.67
N ALA A 27 4.23 -13.72 -3.66
CA ALA A 27 3.36 -14.01 -2.53
C ALA A 27 1.87 -13.71 -2.80
N GLY A 28 1.35 -13.98 -3.96
CA GLY A 28 -0.06 -14.26 -4.07
C GLY A 28 -0.44 -15.35 -3.05
N LEU A 29 -1.67 -15.79 -3.04
CA LEU A 29 -2.15 -16.85 -2.12
C LEU A 29 -1.22 -18.08 -2.05
N ALA A 30 -0.51 -18.38 -3.15
CA ALA A 30 0.47 -19.47 -3.23
C ALA A 30 1.74 -19.25 -2.39
N GLY A 31 2.01 -18.05 -1.92
CA GLY A 31 3.19 -17.73 -1.12
C GLY A 31 2.92 -17.58 0.38
N LEU A 32 1.66 -17.62 0.83
CA LEU A 32 1.28 -17.35 2.23
C LEU A 32 1.91 -18.29 3.25
N PHE A 33 2.34 -19.48 2.85
CA PHE A 33 2.98 -20.44 3.74
C PHE A 33 4.50 -20.23 3.88
N ARG A 34 5.08 -19.34 3.09
CA ARG A 34 6.53 -19.07 3.14
C ARG A 34 6.84 -18.12 4.28
N VAL A 35 7.83 -18.47 5.06
CA VAL A 35 8.39 -17.63 6.10
C VAL A 35 9.75 -17.14 5.63
N ASP A 36 9.86 -15.87 5.30
CA ASP A 36 11.12 -15.23 4.95
C ASP A 36 11.64 -14.45 6.15
N SER A 37 12.72 -14.92 6.75
CA SER A 37 13.34 -14.28 7.91
C SER A 37 14.05 -12.96 7.60
N SER A 38 14.26 -12.64 6.33
CA SER A 38 14.85 -11.36 5.88
C SER A 38 13.81 -10.25 5.77
N VAL A 39 12.52 -10.59 5.77
CA VAL A 39 11.41 -9.63 5.65
C VAL A 39 10.91 -9.21 7.02
N GLU A 40 10.76 -7.92 7.23
CA GLU A 40 10.13 -7.35 8.41
C GLU A 40 8.79 -6.69 8.04
N SER A 41 7.72 -7.12 8.73
CA SER A 41 6.41 -6.47 8.61
C SER A 41 6.37 -5.17 9.40
N ARG A 42 5.75 -4.13 8.80
CA ARG A 42 5.52 -2.82 9.41
C ARG A 42 4.10 -2.37 9.10
N SER A 43 3.58 -1.49 9.94
CA SER A 43 2.29 -0.84 9.74
C SER A 43 2.42 0.65 10.02
N ILE A 44 1.93 1.46 9.09
CA ILE A 44 1.77 2.92 9.26
C ILE A 44 0.29 3.19 9.50
N SER A 45 0.00 4.00 10.52
CA SER A 45 -1.35 4.40 10.88
C SER A 45 -1.31 5.71 11.65
N PRO A 46 -2.45 6.37 11.90
CA PRO A 46 -2.49 7.55 12.79
C PRO A 46 -1.98 7.31 14.20
N GLU A 47 -1.90 6.05 14.64
CA GLU A 47 -1.27 5.65 15.90
C GLU A 47 0.26 5.48 15.80
N ASN A 48 0.81 5.40 14.57
CA ASN A 48 2.24 5.18 14.33
C ASN A 48 2.63 5.60 12.91
N PHE A 49 2.81 6.89 12.69
CA PHE A 49 3.17 7.45 11.36
C PHE A 49 4.55 7.02 10.86
N SER A 50 5.46 6.67 11.76
CA SER A 50 6.80 6.22 11.37
C SER A 50 6.86 4.76 10.93
N GLY A 51 5.83 3.96 11.23
CA GLY A 51 5.87 2.51 11.06
C GLY A 51 6.92 1.83 11.98
N GLY A 52 7.41 2.52 13.00
CA GLY A 52 8.44 2.01 13.91
C GLY A 52 7.97 0.77 14.68
N LYS A 53 8.86 -0.23 14.81
CA LYS A 53 8.56 -1.47 15.55
C LYS A 53 8.25 -1.17 17.02
N GLY A 54 7.15 -1.69 17.51
CA GLY A 54 6.72 -1.48 18.89
C GLY A 54 6.18 -0.07 19.19
N GLN A 55 5.95 0.76 18.17
CA GLN A 55 5.44 2.13 18.34
C GLN A 55 3.93 2.24 18.08
N GLY A 56 3.25 1.16 17.75
CA GLY A 56 1.80 1.15 17.58
C GLY A 56 1.08 1.41 18.89
N GLY A 57 -0.04 2.17 18.86
CA GLY A 57 -0.85 2.48 20.03
C GLY A 57 -0.18 3.39 21.06
N MET A 58 0.89 4.11 20.68
CA MET A 58 1.64 4.97 21.61
C MET A 58 1.17 6.43 21.60
N ALA A 59 0.19 6.78 20.77
CA ALA A 59 -0.37 8.12 20.73
C ALA A 59 -1.00 8.50 22.07
N THR A 60 -0.82 9.74 22.49
CA THR A 60 -1.40 10.32 23.72
C THR A 60 -2.41 11.42 23.40
N ASP A 61 -2.52 11.80 22.13
CA ASP A 61 -3.48 12.76 21.60
C ASP A 61 -3.95 12.32 20.21
N GLY A 62 -5.16 12.70 19.83
CA GLY A 62 -5.73 12.34 18.54
C GLY A 62 -7.25 12.43 18.51
N THR A 63 -7.83 12.05 17.38
CA THR A 63 -9.29 12.16 17.13
C THR A 63 -10.14 11.30 18.06
N GLY A 64 -9.59 10.24 18.65
CA GLY A 64 -10.25 9.36 19.62
C GLY A 64 -9.97 9.68 21.09
N LYS A 65 -9.25 10.78 21.38
CA LYS A 65 -8.80 11.13 22.73
C LYS A 65 -9.92 11.13 23.78
N HIS A 66 -11.07 11.70 23.45
CA HIS A 66 -12.18 11.77 24.40
C HIS A 66 -12.75 10.40 24.76
N ALA A 67 -12.85 9.48 23.78
CA ALA A 67 -13.34 8.13 24.02
C ALA A 67 -12.32 7.27 24.80
N ALA A 68 -11.03 7.57 24.70
CA ALA A 68 -9.94 6.81 25.31
C ALA A 68 -9.36 7.47 26.57
N THR A 69 -9.98 8.55 27.10
CA THR A 69 -9.41 9.44 28.12
C THR A 69 -8.92 8.68 29.36
N GLU A 70 -9.66 7.68 29.82
CA GLU A 70 -9.34 6.91 31.05
C GLU A 70 -8.61 5.61 30.77
N LEU A 71 -8.41 5.25 29.52
CA LEU A 71 -7.78 4.00 29.13
C LEU A 71 -6.27 4.13 28.93
N GLY A 72 -5.79 5.35 28.70
CA GLY A 72 -4.38 5.65 28.60
C GLY A 72 -3.70 5.13 27.31
N ARG A 73 -2.38 5.02 27.40
CA ARG A 73 -1.53 4.58 26.28
C ARG A 73 -1.78 3.10 25.98
N GLY A 74 -1.72 2.75 24.69
CA GLY A 74 -2.04 1.39 24.23
C GLY A 74 -3.46 1.23 23.72
N TRP A 75 -4.32 2.19 23.99
CA TRP A 75 -5.68 2.25 23.46
C TRP A 75 -5.73 3.16 22.21
N LYS A 76 -6.74 3.01 21.39
CA LYS A 76 -6.89 3.70 20.11
C LYS A 76 -7.22 5.19 20.29
N VAL A 77 -6.23 5.99 20.70
CA VAL A 77 -6.35 7.42 20.97
C VAL A 77 -6.37 8.24 19.70
N SER A 78 -5.63 7.82 18.66
CA SER A 78 -5.54 8.48 17.36
C SER A 78 -6.02 7.54 16.23
N PRO A 79 -7.32 7.23 16.15
CA PRO A 79 -7.84 6.29 15.16
C PRO A 79 -7.83 6.81 13.73
N SER A 80 -7.76 8.12 13.54
CA SER A 80 -7.91 8.78 12.24
C SER A 80 -7.13 10.08 12.18
N VAL A 81 -7.00 10.63 10.99
CA VAL A 81 -6.53 12.00 10.74
C VAL A 81 -7.67 12.83 10.20
N ARG A 82 -7.61 14.15 10.44
CA ARG A 82 -8.48 15.13 9.81
C ARG A 82 -7.69 15.88 8.76
N ILE A 83 -8.16 15.88 7.52
CA ILE A 83 -7.56 16.61 6.40
C ILE A 83 -8.51 17.73 6.04
N LYS A 84 -8.05 18.98 6.16
CA LYS A 84 -8.86 20.16 5.90
C LYS A 84 -9.17 20.29 4.41
N ALA A 85 -10.20 21.07 4.11
CA ALA A 85 -10.50 21.51 2.75
C ALA A 85 -9.26 22.12 2.08
N GLY A 86 -8.91 21.64 0.89
CA GLY A 86 -7.75 22.07 0.10
C GLY A 86 -6.38 21.62 0.65
N GLU A 87 -6.33 20.77 1.66
CA GLU A 87 -5.09 20.27 2.26
C GLU A 87 -4.62 18.97 1.59
N THR A 88 -3.30 18.83 1.43
CA THR A 88 -2.65 17.57 1.09
C THR A 88 -1.96 16.99 2.33
N PHE A 89 -2.32 15.77 2.69
CA PHE A 89 -1.75 15.05 3.83
C PHE A 89 -0.86 13.88 3.36
N THR A 90 0.32 13.73 3.97
CA THR A 90 1.18 12.56 3.71
C THR A 90 0.75 11.39 4.59
N LEU A 91 0.12 10.38 3.98
CA LEU A 91 -0.30 9.15 4.65
C LEU A 91 0.89 8.28 5.07
N GLY A 92 1.95 8.26 4.26
CA GLY A 92 3.16 7.52 4.56
C GLY A 92 4.34 7.94 3.71
N GLU A 93 5.51 7.92 4.34
CA GLU A 93 6.80 8.06 3.67
C GLU A 93 7.71 6.93 4.15
N ILE A 94 7.99 5.98 3.26
CA ILE A 94 8.60 4.71 3.59
C ILE A 94 9.95 4.62 2.91
N LYS A 95 11.00 4.37 3.68
CA LYS A 95 12.33 4.06 3.13
C LYS A 95 12.36 2.60 2.71
N GLY A 96 12.85 2.37 1.51
CA GLY A 96 12.93 1.03 0.91
C GLY A 96 14.32 0.39 1.02
N PRO A 97 14.48 -0.75 0.37
CA PRO A 97 13.47 -1.39 -0.47
C PRO A 97 12.30 -1.98 0.33
N GLY A 98 11.14 -2.11 -0.31
CA GLY A 98 9.96 -2.67 0.35
C GLY A 98 8.80 -2.94 -0.60
N CYS A 99 7.71 -3.45 -0.02
CA CYS A 99 6.46 -3.67 -0.73
C CYS A 99 5.28 -3.33 0.18
N ILE A 100 4.37 -2.50 -0.30
CA ILE A 100 3.10 -2.25 0.39
C ILE A 100 2.15 -3.37 -0.04
N HIS A 101 1.65 -4.14 0.93
CA HIS A 101 0.77 -5.27 0.68
C HIS A 101 -0.69 -5.00 0.96
N GLN A 102 -0.98 -3.96 1.73
CA GLN A 102 -2.35 -3.62 2.08
C GLN A 102 -2.47 -2.12 2.36
N ILE A 103 -3.56 -1.54 1.88
CA ILE A 103 -4.07 -0.25 2.35
C ILE A 103 -5.50 -0.49 2.84
N TRP A 104 -5.79 -0.01 4.05
CA TRP A 104 -7.12 0.00 4.62
C TRP A 104 -7.48 1.43 5.04
N MET A 105 -8.69 1.87 4.69
CA MET A 105 -9.20 3.16 5.11
C MET A 105 -10.73 3.19 5.14
N THR A 106 -11.28 4.15 5.90
CA THR A 106 -12.72 4.44 5.99
C THR A 106 -12.95 5.94 5.82
N PRO A 107 -12.64 6.51 4.64
CA PRO A 107 -12.72 7.95 4.44
C PRO A 107 -14.16 8.43 4.49
N THR A 108 -14.33 9.61 5.11
CA THR A 108 -15.57 10.39 5.06
C THR A 108 -15.45 11.46 4.00
N GLY A 109 -16.57 11.99 3.52
CA GLY A 109 -16.55 13.06 2.52
C GLY A 109 -16.92 12.57 1.12
N ASN A 110 -16.45 13.28 0.12
CA ASN A 110 -16.71 12.97 -1.28
C ASN A 110 -15.50 12.26 -1.92
N TRP A 111 -15.56 10.97 -2.02
CA TRP A 111 -14.48 10.11 -2.56
C TRP A 111 -14.04 10.46 -3.99
N ARG A 112 -14.78 11.31 -4.71
CA ARG A 112 -14.39 11.83 -6.02
C ARG A 112 -13.50 13.08 -5.92
N HIS A 113 -13.53 13.77 -4.77
CA HIS A 113 -12.73 14.96 -4.49
C HIS A 113 -11.51 14.68 -3.59
N GLU A 114 -11.32 13.43 -3.20
CA GLU A 114 -10.19 12.97 -2.42
C GLU A 114 -9.21 12.26 -3.34
N ILE A 115 -8.06 12.88 -3.61
CA ILE A 115 -7.09 12.38 -4.60
C ILE A 115 -5.95 11.64 -3.90
N LEU A 116 -5.86 10.36 -4.18
CA LEU A 116 -4.80 9.49 -3.69
C LEU A 116 -3.64 9.48 -4.68
N CYS A 117 -2.44 9.84 -4.20
CA CYS A 117 -1.23 9.90 -5.01
C CYS A 117 -0.15 8.97 -4.48
N PHE A 118 0.56 8.29 -5.39
CA PHE A 118 1.71 7.45 -5.06
C PHE A 118 2.93 7.92 -5.85
N HIS A 119 4.04 8.12 -5.14
CA HIS A 119 5.33 8.47 -5.73
C HIS A 119 6.35 7.40 -5.33
N TRP A 120 6.95 6.76 -6.33
CA TRP A 120 7.93 5.70 -6.14
C TRP A 120 9.34 6.23 -6.33
N ASP A 121 10.28 5.73 -5.57
CA ASP A 121 11.73 5.83 -5.77
C ASP A 121 12.29 7.24 -5.96
N GLY A 122 11.55 8.25 -5.56
CA GLY A 122 11.93 9.65 -5.62
C GLY A 122 11.44 10.39 -6.85
N GLU A 123 10.52 9.81 -7.59
CA GLU A 123 9.84 10.50 -8.69
C GLU A 123 9.13 11.77 -8.22
N THR A 124 9.22 12.82 -9.05
CA THR A 124 8.58 14.11 -8.77
C THR A 124 7.08 14.03 -9.07
N ASN A 125 6.73 13.41 -10.20
CA ASN A 125 5.35 13.21 -10.59
C ASN A 125 4.77 11.96 -9.91
N ALA A 126 3.50 11.99 -9.59
CA ALA A 126 2.82 10.80 -9.08
C ALA A 126 2.73 9.73 -10.18
N SER A 127 3.10 8.49 -9.85
CA SER A 127 2.91 7.34 -10.73
C SER A 127 1.46 6.86 -10.72
N VAL A 128 0.74 7.14 -9.64
CA VAL A 128 -0.71 6.95 -9.50
C VAL A 128 -1.28 8.23 -8.94
N GLU A 129 -2.30 8.75 -9.59
CA GLU A 129 -3.07 9.92 -9.16
C GLU A 129 -4.52 9.67 -9.55
N CYS A 130 -5.36 9.39 -8.58
CA CYS A 130 -6.76 9.11 -8.84
C CYS A 130 -7.65 9.37 -7.62
N PRO A 131 -8.95 9.61 -7.82
CA PRO A 131 -9.89 9.67 -6.72
C PRO A 131 -9.87 8.39 -5.87
N VAL A 132 -10.00 8.54 -4.55
CA VAL A 132 -10.04 7.40 -3.62
C VAL A 132 -11.10 6.38 -4.03
N GLY A 133 -12.30 6.86 -4.38
CA GLY A 133 -13.36 5.96 -4.83
C GLY A 133 -12.96 5.11 -6.04
N ASP A 134 -12.28 5.70 -7.02
CA ASP A 134 -11.84 5.00 -8.23
C ASP A 134 -10.75 3.96 -7.90
N PHE A 135 -9.81 4.30 -7.03
CA PHE A 135 -8.76 3.39 -6.60
C PHE A 135 -9.32 2.12 -5.96
N PHE A 136 -10.43 2.23 -5.24
CA PHE A 136 -11.10 1.11 -4.59
C PHE A 136 -12.35 0.60 -5.33
N ALA A 137 -12.45 0.86 -6.64
CA ALA A 137 -13.55 0.41 -7.52
C ALA A 137 -14.94 0.98 -7.19
N CYS A 138 -15.04 2.03 -6.39
CA CYS A 138 -16.25 2.79 -6.08
C CYS A 138 -16.30 4.13 -6.82
N GLY A 139 -15.97 4.14 -8.11
CA GLY A 139 -15.76 5.34 -8.93
C GLY A 139 -16.98 6.25 -9.15
N LEU A 140 -18.18 5.81 -8.80
CA LEU A 140 -19.39 6.64 -8.89
C LEU A 140 -19.63 7.53 -7.65
N GLY A 141 -18.68 7.57 -6.70
CA GLY A 141 -18.83 8.33 -5.45
C GLY A 141 -19.94 7.81 -4.55
N LYS A 142 -20.38 6.59 -4.76
CA LYS A 142 -21.40 5.90 -3.98
C LYS A 142 -20.89 4.55 -3.53
N TYR A 143 -21.30 4.17 -2.33
CA TYR A 143 -21.01 2.84 -1.81
C TYR A 143 -21.54 1.75 -2.75
N ALA A 144 -20.66 0.81 -3.04
CA ALA A 144 -21.00 -0.48 -3.62
C ALA A 144 -20.20 -1.56 -2.89
N GLN A 145 -20.84 -2.66 -2.58
CA GLN A 145 -20.12 -3.78 -1.98
C GLN A 145 -19.26 -4.45 -3.06
N ILE A 146 -17.96 -4.36 -2.90
CA ILE A 146 -16.97 -4.96 -3.79
C ILE A 146 -16.28 -6.09 -3.04
N ASN A 147 -16.17 -7.25 -3.68
CA ASN A 147 -15.44 -8.39 -3.16
C ASN A 147 -14.59 -9.00 -4.27
N SER A 148 -13.28 -8.85 -4.15
CA SER A 148 -12.32 -9.47 -5.06
C SER A 148 -11.02 -9.79 -4.30
N LEU A 149 -10.09 -10.47 -4.93
CA LEU A 149 -8.75 -10.71 -4.36
C LEU A 149 -7.91 -9.42 -4.30
N ALA A 150 -8.19 -8.45 -5.15
CA ALA A 150 -7.42 -7.22 -5.26
C ALA A 150 -7.99 -6.08 -4.41
N VAL A 151 -9.33 -5.94 -4.41
CA VAL A 151 -10.05 -4.85 -3.74
C VAL A 151 -11.27 -5.42 -3.03
N CYS A 152 -11.48 -4.95 -1.80
CA CYS A 152 -12.68 -5.24 -1.03
C CYS A 152 -13.22 -3.94 -0.41
N VAL A 153 -14.51 -3.67 -0.61
CA VAL A 153 -15.23 -2.55 0.02
C VAL A 153 -16.35 -3.15 0.85
N ASN A 154 -16.03 -3.52 2.09
CA ASN A 154 -16.91 -4.24 3.00
C ASN A 154 -16.27 -4.34 4.42
N PRO A 155 -17.04 -4.19 5.52
CA PRO A 155 -18.42 -3.71 5.59
C PRO A 155 -18.51 -2.20 5.38
N GLY A 156 -19.60 -1.72 4.80
CA GLY A 156 -19.81 -0.31 4.52
C GLY A 156 -18.66 0.28 3.70
N SER A 157 -18.23 1.51 4.01
CA SER A 157 -17.12 2.19 3.33
C SER A 157 -15.74 1.77 3.82
N ALA A 158 -15.55 0.56 4.31
CA ALA A 158 -14.23 0.01 4.62
C ALA A 158 -13.52 -0.40 3.33
N PHE A 159 -12.68 0.48 2.83
CA PHE A 159 -11.90 0.32 1.62
C PHE A 159 -10.63 -0.49 1.92
N ASN A 160 -10.41 -1.55 1.16
CA ASN A 160 -9.23 -2.40 1.26
C ASN A 160 -8.65 -2.64 -0.12
N CYS A 161 -7.34 -2.58 -0.26
CA CYS A 161 -6.65 -3.17 -1.40
C CYS A 161 -5.54 -4.10 -0.93
N TYR A 162 -5.24 -5.12 -1.75
CA TYR A 162 -4.30 -6.20 -1.43
C TYR A 162 -3.29 -6.45 -2.55
N TRP A 163 -3.27 -5.62 -3.61
CA TRP A 163 -2.24 -5.77 -4.64
C TRP A 163 -0.88 -5.32 -4.10
N PRO A 164 0.19 -6.08 -4.41
CA PRO A 164 1.53 -5.71 -4.00
C PRO A 164 2.01 -4.46 -4.75
N MET A 165 2.59 -3.51 -4.03
CA MET A 165 3.16 -2.28 -4.56
C MET A 165 4.64 -2.19 -4.17
N PRO A 166 5.56 -2.78 -4.96
CA PRO A 166 6.98 -2.80 -4.67
C PRO A 166 7.64 -1.46 -4.99
N PHE A 167 8.71 -1.15 -4.25
CA PHE A 167 9.58 0.00 -4.48
C PHE A 167 11.02 -0.33 -4.06
N HIS A 168 12.01 0.31 -4.70
CA HIS A 168 13.42 0.04 -4.45
C HIS A 168 14.07 0.99 -3.44
N LYS A 169 13.71 2.27 -3.46
CA LYS A 169 14.32 3.30 -2.63
C LYS A 169 13.37 3.88 -1.61
N ARG A 170 12.19 4.29 -2.04
CA ARG A 170 11.17 4.88 -1.16
C ARG A 170 9.79 4.87 -1.80
N ALA A 171 8.78 4.88 -0.94
CA ALA A 171 7.40 5.14 -1.33
C ALA A 171 6.89 6.36 -0.57
N ARG A 172 6.22 7.30 -1.24
CA ARG A 172 5.47 8.38 -0.63
C ARG A 172 4.02 8.31 -1.09
N ILE A 173 3.11 8.30 -0.14
CA ILE A 173 1.67 8.25 -0.40
C ILE A 173 1.05 9.49 0.20
N THR A 174 0.29 10.23 -0.59
CA THR A 174 -0.43 11.41 -0.14
C THR A 174 -1.91 11.31 -0.45
N LEU A 175 -2.70 12.03 0.32
CA LEU A 175 -4.13 12.21 0.11
C LEU A 175 -4.43 13.71 0.09
N GLU A 176 -4.96 14.20 -1.02
CA GLU A 176 -5.36 15.58 -1.20
C GLU A 176 -6.88 15.69 -1.10
N ASN A 177 -7.35 16.60 -0.29
CA ASN A 177 -8.77 16.89 -0.14
C ASN A 177 -9.15 18.12 -1.01
N LEU A 178 -9.73 17.88 -2.16
CA LEU A 178 -10.24 18.92 -3.07
C LEU A 178 -11.67 19.37 -2.75
N ASP A 179 -12.28 18.82 -1.71
CA ASP A 179 -13.62 19.24 -1.27
C ASP A 179 -13.58 20.59 -0.54
N ASP A 180 -14.72 21.21 -0.38
CA ASP A 180 -14.93 22.43 0.42
C ASP A 180 -15.12 22.16 1.92
N LYS A 181 -15.08 20.89 2.32
CA LYS A 181 -15.24 20.40 3.70
C LYS A 181 -14.07 19.55 4.14
N ASP A 182 -13.82 19.55 5.45
CA ASP A 182 -12.86 18.64 6.05
C ASP A 182 -13.30 17.17 5.87
N MET A 183 -12.34 16.30 5.65
CA MET A 183 -12.50 14.85 5.68
C MET A 183 -11.82 14.23 6.90
N VAL A 184 -12.25 13.01 7.25
CA VAL A 184 -11.63 12.19 8.31
C VAL A 184 -11.44 10.77 7.82
#